data_0b42e3dbeabb24dd601e21a132b34505
#
_entry.id   0b42e3dbeabb24dd601e21a132b34505
#
_cell.length_a   1.000
_cell.length_b   1.000
_cell.length_c   1.000
_cell.angle_alpha   90.00
_cell.angle_beta   90.00
_cell.angle_gamma   90.00
#
_symmetry.space_group_name_H-M   'P 1'
#
loop_
_entity.id
_entity.type
_entity.pdbx_description
1 polymer ?
#
loop_
_entity_poly.entity_id
_entity_poly.type
_entity_poly.pdbx_seq_one_letter_code
_entity_poly.pdbx_strand_id
1 'polypeptide(L)'
;MNQTLAALPRALSARQTPRLAVGRASLLMRAYAQAADSKGKKQPSPYAHTLKLPKTAFPLRADAANREKQFRERCTDQLYPWQLKNNPGAQFVLHDGPPYANGDLHIGHFMNKVLKDIVNRYQVMQGRRVLYFPGWDLHGLPIEHKALEALKGRDRDSLDPMEIRTLARKFGLKAVDKQKKGFREWGIMGDWEDPYLTLHPEYEANQLEIFKSMLAKGYIYRQNKPVYWSPS
;
A
#
# COMPACT_ATOMS: atom_id res chain seq x y z
N MET A 1 -58.11 -34.84 -16.28
CA MET A 1 -57.77 -34.18 -17.57
C MET A 1 -56.24 -34.10 -17.64
N ASN A 2 -55.67 -35.01 -18.44
CA ASN A 2 -54.25 -35.12 -18.71
C ASN A 2 -53.78 -33.99 -19.64
N GLN A 3 -52.68 -33.32 -19.33
CA GLN A 3 -51.85 -32.71 -20.36
C GLN A 3 -50.38 -33.01 -20.09
N THR A 4 -49.87 -33.82 -20.96
CA THR A 4 -48.51 -34.23 -21.18
C THR A 4 -47.68 -33.05 -21.64
N LEU A 5 -46.60 -32.71 -20.93
CA LEU A 5 -45.57 -31.79 -21.41
C LEU A 5 -44.40 -32.60 -22.05
N ALA A 6 -44.23 -32.35 -23.33
CA ALA A 6 -43.26 -32.99 -24.20
C ALA A 6 -41.85 -32.47 -23.86
N ALA A 7 -40.89 -33.41 -23.82
CA ALA A 7 -39.47 -33.17 -23.65
C ALA A 7 -38.84 -32.61 -24.95
N LEU A 8 -38.09 -31.52 -24.84
CA LEU A 8 -37.22 -31.01 -25.89
C LEU A 8 -35.80 -31.59 -25.77
N PRO A 9 -35.15 -31.96 -26.87
CA PRO A 9 -33.84 -32.59 -26.83
C PRO A 9 -32.70 -31.59 -26.61
N ARG A 10 -31.81 -31.93 -25.69
CA ARG A 10 -30.51 -31.28 -25.50
C ARG A 10 -29.59 -31.67 -26.66
N ALA A 11 -29.21 -30.70 -27.48
CA ALA A 11 -28.00 -30.76 -28.30
C ALA A 11 -27.27 -29.39 -28.21
N LEU A 12 -26.33 -29.30 -27.30
CA LEU A 12 -25.34 -28.21 -27.30
C LEU A 12 -24.00 -28.82 -27.70
N SER A 13 -23.73 -28.68 -28.99
CA SER A 13 -22.43 -28.91 -29.63
C SER A 13 -21.36 -28.02 -28.97
N ALA A 14 -20.31 -28.67 -28.46
CA ALA A 14 -19.10 -28.02 -28.02
C ALA A 14 -18.44 -27.30 -29.22
N ARG A 15 -18.52 -25.97 -29.26
CA ARG A 15 -17.71 -25.18 -30.16
C ARG A 15 -16.26 -25.19 -29.66
N GLN A 16 -15.42 -25.93 -30.37
CA GLN A 16 -13.98 -25.87 -30.26
C GLN A 16 -13.50 -24.46 -30.67
N THR A 17 -13.00 -23.68 -29.73
CA THR A 17 -12.30 -22.43 -29.98
C THR A 17 -10.93 -22.74 -30.61
N PRO A 18 -10.54 -22.05 -31.68
CA PRO A 18 -9.25 -22.35 -32.33
C PRO A 18 -8.09 -21.83 -31.47
N ARG A 19 -7.25 -22.77 -31.03
CA ARG A 19 -5.99 -22.53 -30.27
C ARG A 19 -4.85 -21.90 -31.10
N LEU A 20 -5.11 -21.25 -32.23
CA LEU A 20 -4.09 -20.82 -33.20
C LEU A 20 -3.73 -19.34 -33.17
N ALA A 21 -4.29 -18.52 -32.28
CA ALA A 21 -4.04 -17.08 -32.30
C ALA A 21 -2.87 -16.60 -31.39
N VAL A 22 -2.46 -17.38 -30.39
CA VAL A 22 -1.45 -16.91 -29.41
C VAL A 22 -0.01 -17.00 -29.95
N GLY A 23 0.28 -17.94 -30.81
CA GLY A 23 1.63 -18.11 -31.38
C GLY A 23 2.03 -17.03 -32.40
N ARG A 24 1.08 -16.50 -33.18
CA ARG A 24 1.36 -15.48 -34.20
C ARG A 24 1.57 -14.07 -33.62
N ALA A 25 0.85 -13.74 -32.53
CA ALA A 25 1.04 -12.45 -31.85
C ALA A 25 2.41 -12.34 -31.17
N SER A 26 2.93 -13.43 -30.61
CA SER A 26 4.25 -13.45 -29.97
C SER A 26 5.40 -13.37 -30.99
N LEU A 27 5.25 -13.94 -32.16
CA LEU A 27 6.23 -13.83 -33.27
C LEU A 27 6.25 -12.43 -33.87
N LEU A 28 5.10 -11.78 -34.05
CA LEU A 28 5.01 -10.40 -34.51
C LEU A 28 5.61 -9.41 -33.48
N MET A 29 5.36 -9.61 -32.19
CA MET A 29 5.97 -8.78 -31.13
C MET A 29 7.48 -8.98 -31.07
N ARG A 30 8.01 -10.18 -31.26
CA ARG A 30 9.45 -10.43 -31.35
C ARG A 30 10.06 -9.82 -32.61
N ALA A 31 9.39 -9.89 -33.75
CA ALA A 31 9.84 -9.25 -34.99
C ALA A 31 9.83 -7.71 -34.87
N TYR A 32 8.82 -7.12 -34.19
CA TYR A 32 8.80 -5.68 -33.87
C TYR A 32 9.91 -5.27 -32.90
N ALA A 33 10.19 -6.07 -31.89
CA ALA A 33 11.30 -5.83 -30.94
C ALA A 33 12.66 -5.93 -31.62
N GLN A 34 12.86 -6.92 -32.51
CA GLN A 34 14.09 -7.06 -33.31
C GLN A 34 14.25 -5.98 -34.36
N ALA A 35 13.14 -5.51 -34.98
CA ALA A 35 13.18 -4.37 -35.91
C ALA A 35 13.42 -3.03 -35.21
N ALA A 36 13.11 -2.91 -33.92
CA ALA A 36 13.44 -1.74 -33.09
C ALA A 36 14.93 -1.69 -32.72
N ASP A 37 15.56 -2.85 -32.50
CA ASP A 37 16.99 -2.96 -32.18
C ASP A 37 17.89 -2.86 -33.43
N SER A 38 17.37 -3.16 -34.62
CA SER A 38 18.10 -3.06 -35.90
C SER A 38 18.10 -1.67 -36.54
N LYS A 39 17.55 -0.63 -35.86
CA LYS A 39 17.78 0.75 -36.29
C LYS A 39 19.27 1.07 -36.07
N GLY A 40 20.07 0.68 -37.07
CA GLY A 40 21.47 1.00 -37.18
C GLY A 40 21.71 2.45 -36.77
N LYS A 41 22.82 2.72 -36.06
CA LYS A 41 23.24 4.06 -35.66
C LYS A 41 23.02 4.99 -36.83
N LYS A 42 21.93 5.78 -36.83
CA LYS A 42 21.70 6.78 -37.81
C LYS A 42 22.92 7.66 -37.83
N GLN A 43 23.57 7.81 -38.99
CA GLN A 43 24.65 8.78 -39.12
C GLN A 43 24.15 10.14 -38.61
N PRO A 44 24.94 10.86 -37.84
CA PRO A 44 24.53 12.17 -37.36
C PRO A 44 24.14 13.04 -38.53
N SER A 45 23.01 13.71 -38.44
CA SER A 45 22.57 14.68 -39.46
C SER A 45 23.71 15.67 -39.72
N PRO A 46 23.97 16.05 -40.98
CA PRO A 46 24.97 17.08 -41.31
C PRO A 46 24.72 18.39 -40.55
N TYR A 47 23.48 18.61 -40.07
CA TYR A 47 23.10 19.78 -39.28
C TYR A 47 23.19 19.55 -37.76
N ALA A 48 23.71 18.40 -37.29
CA ALA A 48 23.78 18.10 -35.86
C ALA A 48 24.62 19.14 -35.08
N HIS A 49 25.62 19.75 -35.73
CA HIS A 49 26.46 20.79 -35.12
C HIS A 49 25.74 22.13 -34.92
N THR A 50 24.63 22.37 -35.62
CA THR A 50 23.82 23.60 -35.48
C THR A 50 22.84 23.51 -34.30
N LEU A 51 22.59 22.31 -33.76
CA LEU A 51 21.70 22.11 -32.64
C LEU A 51 22.37 22.54 -31.35
N LYS A 52 21.92 23.64 -30.77
CA LYS A 52 22.37 24.16 -29.49
C LYS A 52 21.63 23.45 -28.34
N LEU A 53 21.82 22.12 -28.21
CA LEU A 53 21.27 21.38 -27.09
C LEU A 53 22.08 21.67 -25.83
N PRO A 54 21.45 21.75 -24.65
CA PRO A 54 22.15 21.94 -23.41
C PRO A 54 23.10 20.77 -23.14
N LYS A 55 24.38 21.10 -22.87
CA LYS A 55 25.39 20.12 -22.43
C LYS A 55 25.37 20.08 -20.91
N THR A 56 24.78 19.05 -20.35
CA THR A 56 24.65 18.86 -18.90
C THR A 56 24.87 17.41 -18.54
N ALA A 57 25.38 17.16 -17.34
CA ALA A 57 25.47 15.82 -16.77
C ALA A 57 24.09 15.26 -16.36
N PHE A 58 23.05 16.11 -16.35
CA PHE A 58 21.70 15.67 -16.07
C PHE A 58 21.13 14.95 -17.29
N PRO A 59 20.74 13.67 -17.21
CA PRO A 59 20.25 12.91 -18.34
C PRO A 59 18.87 13.41 -18.79
N LEU A 60 18.67 13.48 -20.09
CA LEU A 60 17.40 13.89 -20.71
C LEU A 60 16.26 12.88 -20.50
N ARG A 61 16.61 11.61 -20.24
CA ARG A 61 15.61 10.56 -20.00
C ARG A 61 15.64 10.16 -18.53
N ALA A 62 14.46 10.02 -17.95
CA ALA A 62 14.32 9.42 -16.62
C ALA A 62 14.81 7.96 -16.66
N ASP A 63 15.58 7.60 -15.65
CA ASP A 63 16.04 6.24 -15.41
C ASP A 63 15.77 5.92 -13.93
N ALA A 64 14.48 5.80 -13.60
CA ALA A 64 14.02 5.62 -12.22
C ALA A 64 14.62 4.35 -11.59
N ALA A 65 14.65 3.25 -12.34
CA ALA A 65 15.14 1.97 -11.83
C ALA A 65 16.57 2.01 -11.27
N ASN A 66 17.45 2.79 -11.90
CA ASN A 66 18.86 2.88 -11.49
C ASN A 66 19.14 4.10 -10.60
N ARG A 67 18.47 5.22 -10.86
CA ARG A 67 18.80 6.50 -10.21
C ARG A 67 18.01 6.76 -8.94
N GLU A 68 16.77 6.28 -8.87
CA GLU A 68 15.89 6.49 -7.72
C GLU A 68 16.50 5.98 -6.42
N LYS A 69 17.18 4.84 -6.46
CA LYS A 69 17.85 4.25 -5.29
C LYS A 69 18.86 5.20 -4.65
N GLN A 70 19.67 5.89 -5.46
CA GLN A 70 20.67 6.84 -4.98
C GLN A 70 20.02 8.07 -4.34
N PHE A 71 18.95 8.57 -4.96
CA PHE A 71 18.22 9.74 -4.42
C PHE A 71 17.42 9.39 -3.18
N ARG A 72 16.83 8.19 -3.12
CA ARG A 72 16.02 7.74 -1.97
C ARG A 72 16.83 7.76 -0.68
N GLU A 73 18.03 7.23 -0.67
CA GLU A 73 18.88 7.25 0.50
C GLU A 73 19.08 8.69 1.02
N ARG A 74 19.52 9.59 0.13
CA ARG A 74 19.80 10.98 0.50
C ARG A 74 18.55 11.78 0.81
N CYS A 75 17.52 11.67 -0.03
CA CYS A 75 16.35 12.54 0.00
C CYS A 75 15.22 12.01 0.90
N THR A 76 15.36 10.82 1.46
CA THR A 76 14.34 10.19 2.31
C THR A 76 14.96 9.68 3.61
N ASP A 77 15.79 8.65 3.53
CA ASP A 77 16.30 7.96 4.72
C ASP A 77 17.24 8.85 5.55
N GLN A 78 18.09 9.66 4.91
CA GLN A 78 18.99 10.61 5.58
C GLN A 78 18.33 11.96 5.88
N LEU A 79 17.40 12.40 5.03
CA LEU A 79 16.76 13.72 5.17
C LEU A 79 15.94 13.81 6.45
N TYR A 80 15.16 12.78 6.79
CA TYR A 80 14.26 12.81 7.95
C TYR A 80 15.03 13.01 9.26
N PRO A 81 16.00 12.16 9.64
CA PRO A 81 16.78 12.38 10.87
C PRO A 81 17.61 13.67 10.81
N TRP A 82 18.12 14.05 9.64
CA TRP A 82 18.86 15.30 9.49
C TRP A 82 18.01 16.53 9.82
N GLN A 83 16.79 16.62 9.27
CA GLN A 83 15.90 17.76 9.51
C GLN A 83 15.42 17.82 10.96
N LEU A 84 15.21 16.68 11.61
CA LEU A 84 14.86 16.63 13.03
C LEU A 84 15.97 17.25 13.90
N LYS A 85 17.23 16.98 13.57
CA LYS A 85 18.39 17.44 14.35
C LYS A 85 18.80 18.87 14.00
N ASN A 86 18.74 19.25 12.73
CA ASN A 86 19.40 20.46 12.25
C ASN A 86 18.43 21.59 11.87
N ASN A 87 17.14 21.31 11.70
CA ASN A 87 16.18 22.35 11.35
C ASN A 87 15.72 23.09 12.61
N PRO A 88 16.06 24.40 12.79
CA PRO A 88 15.72 25.16 13.97
C PRO A 88 14.28 25.69 13.96
N GLY A 89 13.55 25.50 12.86
CA GLY A 89 12.23 26.08 12.67
C GLY A 89 11.16 25.51 13.60
N ALA A 90 10.00 26.16 13.58
CA ALA A 90 8.85 25.72 14.36
C ALA A 90 8.46 24.28 14.01
N GLN A 91 8.05 23.54 15.02
CA GLN A 91 7.61 22.17 14.86
C GLN A 91 6.31 22.08 14.06
N PHE A 92 6.26 21.16 13.11
CA PHE A 92 5.07 20.75 12.38
C PHE A 92 4.84 19.27 12.63
N VAL A 93 3.68 18.92 13.18
CA VAL A 93 3.29 17.54 13.45
C VAL A 93 2.19 17.15 12.47
N LEU A 94 2.44 16.11 11.69
CA LEU A 94 1.41 15.46 10.88
C LEU A 94 1.06 14.13 11.52
N HIS A 95 -0.17 14.01 12.04
CA HIS A 95 -0.67 12.75 12.56
C HIS A 95 -1.03 11.82 11.42
N ASP A 96 -0.49 10.60 11.46
CA ASP A 96 -0.81 9.59 10.45
C ASP A 96 -2.20 8.99 10.73
N GLY A 97 -3.07 8.96 9.71
CA GLY A 97 -4.21 8.05 9.72
C GLY A 97 -3.68 6.65 9.39
N PRO A 98 -3.63 5.74 10.39
CA PRO A 98 -2.90 4.50 10.25
C PRO A 98 -3.58 3.57 9.25
N PRO A 99 -2.84 2.96 8.31
CA PRO A 99 -3.38 1.92 7.46
C PRO A 99 -3.70 0.67 8.29
N TYR A 100 -4.65 -0.10 7.81
CA TYR A 100 -5.03 -1.37 8.40
C TYR A 100 -4.03 -2.46 7.98
N ALA A 101 -3.54 -3.23 8.94
CA ALA A 101 -2.54 -4.28 8.70
C ALA A 101 -3.21 -5.63 8.33
N ASN A 102 -4.07 -5.63 7.29
CA ASN A 102 -4.87 -6.79 6.90
C ASN A 102 -4.55 -7.36 5.52
N GLY A 103 -3.53 -6.82 4.82
CA GLY A 103 -3.19 -7.30 3.48
C GLY A 103 -2.12 -6.47 2.79
N ASP A 104 -2.09 -6.61 1.46
CA ASP A 104 -1.12 -5.95 0.60
C ASP A 104 -1.45 -4.47 0.38
N LEU A 105 -0.43 -3.71 0.01
CA LEU A 105 -0.60 -2.32 -0.38
C LEU A 105 -1.35 -2.22 -1.71
N HIS A 106 -2.20 -1.21 -1.82
CA HIS A 106 -2.93 -0.87 -3.03
C HIS A 106 -2.86 0.63 -3.30
N ILE A 107 -3.39 1.06 -4.44
CA ILE A 107 -3.33 2.46 -4.89
C ILE A 107 -3.89 3.47 -3.87
N GLY A 108 -4.87 3.08 -3.06
CA GLY A 108 -5.41 3.93 -1.99
C GLY A 108 -4.36 4.23 -0.91
N HIS A 109 -3.57 3.23 -0.51
CA HIS A 109 -2.43 3.42 0.40
C HIS A 109 -1.38 4.34 -0.22
N PHE A 110 -1.09 4.15 -1.51
CA PHE A 110 -0.14 5.00 -2.23
C PHE A 110 -0.59 6.46 -2.20
N MET A 111 -1.81 6.74 -2.65
CA MET A 111 -2.38 8.10 -2.66
C MET A 111 -2.32 8.76 -1.28
N ASN A 112 -2.76 8.04 -0.25
CA ASN A 112 -2.78 8.55 1.13
C ASN A 112 -1.38 8.91 1.62
N LYS A 113 -0.41 8.00 1.49
CA LYS A 113 0.95 8.20 2.02
C LYS A 113 1.74 9.22 1.20
N VAL A 114 1.64 9.20 -0.13
CA VAL A 114 2.36 10.16 -0.98
C VAL A 114 1.86 11.58 -0.77
N LEU A 115 0.54 11.81 -0.64
CA LEU A 115 0.01 13.15 -0.36
C LEU A 115 0.51 13.68 0.99
N LYS A 116 0.57 12.84 2.02
CA LYS A 116 1.15 13.21 3.32
C LYS A 116 2.64 13.53 3.21
N ASP A 117 3.38 12.74 2.44
CA ASP A 117 4.81 12.97 2.22
C ASP A 117 5.07 14.29 1.49
N ILE A 118 4.25 14.63 0.49
CA ILE A 118 4.30 15.93 -0.20
C ILE A 118 4.10 17.08 0.80
N VAL A 119 3.10 16.97 1.68
CA VAL A 119 2.85 17.97 2.74
C VAL A 119 4.06 18.09 3.66
N ASN A 120 4.60 16.99 4.13
CA ASN A 120 5.76 16.95 5.03
C ASN A 120 6.99 17.60 4.37
N ARG A 121 7.30 17.24 3.13
CA ARG A 121 8.43 17.83 2.38
C ARG A 121 8.25 19.30 2.13
N TYR A 122 7.02 19.73 1.81
CA TYR A 122 6.71 21.15 1.68
C TYR A 122 6.99 21.89 2.99
N GLN A 123 6.60 21.34 4.13
CA GLN A 123 6.86 21.96 5.43
C GLN A 123 8.36 22.03 5.75
N VAL A 124 9.13 21.00 5.42
CA VAL A 124 10.60 21.02 5.54
C VAL A 124 11.20 22.15 4.66
N MET A 125 10.71 22.30 3.42
CA MET A 125 11.16 23.37 2.51
C MET A 125 10.80 24.77 3.04
N GLN A 126 9.72 24.90 3.82
CA GLN A 126 9.36 26.13 4.51
C GLN A 126 10.18 26.37 5.80
N GLY A 127 11.20 25.56 6.07
CA GLY A 127 12.06 25.68 7.24
C GLY A 127 11.43 25.15 8.53
N ARG A 128 10.37 24.37 8.48
CA ARG A 128 9.75 23.76 9.66
C ARG A 128 10.36 22.41 9.98
N ARG A 129 10.49 22.10 11.26
CA ARG A 129 10.90 20.80 11.75
C ARG A 129 9.70 19.85 11.77
N VAL A 130 9.70 18.88 10.89
CA VAL A 130 8.57 17.95 10.68
C VAL A 130 8.70 16.74 11.59
N LEU A 131 7.64 16.47 12.37
CA LEU A 131 7.45 15.22 13.11
C LEU A 131 6.36 14.40 12.42
N TYR A 132 6.72 13.24 11.95
CA TYR A 132 5.82 12.28 11.32
C TYR A 132 6.16 10.86 11.76
N PHE A 133 5.30 10.29 12.59
CA PHE A 133 5.37 8.91 13.04
C PHE A 133 4.37 8.10 12.25
N PRO A 134 4.82 7.20 11.37
CA PRO A 134 3.92 6.25 10.72
C PRO A 134 3.25 5.34 11.75
N GLY A 135 1.99 4.97 11.50
CA GLY A 135 1.26 4.10 12.39
C GLY A 135 0.54 2.98 11.67
N TRP A 136 0.08 1.97 12.41
CA TRP A 136 -0.78 0.89 11.92
C TRP A 136 -1.91 0.59 12.86
N ASP A 137 -3.10 0.37 12.26
CA ASP A 137 -4.25 -0.19 12.94
C ASP A 137 -4.18 -1.72 12.91
N LEU A 138 -4.18 -2.35 14.09
CA LEU A 138 -3.83 -3.76 14.26
C LEU A 138 -4.88 -4.58 15.03
N HIS A 139 -6.07 -4.02 15.27
CA HIS A 139 -7.14 -4.69 15.98
C HIS A 139 -8.34 -5.00 15.10
N GLY A 140 -9.14 -5.96 15.55
CA GLY A 140 -10.48 -6.21 15.10
C GLY A 140 -10.65 -7.37 14.14
N LEU A 141 -11.92 -7.61 13.84
CA LEU A 141 -12.42 -8.74 13.08
C LEU A 141 -11.74 -8.97 11.71
N PRO A 142 -11.44 -7.93 10.91
CA PRO A 142 -10.80 -8.16 9.61
C PRO A 142 -9.42 -8.79 9.68
N ILE A 143 -8.62 -8.51 10.72
CA ILE A 143 -7.31 -9.14 10.91
C ILE A 143 -7.47 -10.57 11.38
N GLU A 144 -8.38 -10.82 12.34
CA GLU A 144 -8.70 -12.17 12.83
C GLU A 144 -9.20 -13.05 11.70
N HIS A 145 -10.14 -12.54 10.89
CA HIS A 145 -10.68 -13.27 9.74
C HIS A 145 -9.59 -13.66 8.74
N LYS A 146 -8.70 -12.72 8.39
CA LYS A 146 -7.57 -12.99 7.49
C LYS A 146 -6.56 -13.98 8.10
N ALA A 147 -6.31 -13.89 9.39
CA ALA A 147 -5.44 -14.83 10.09
C ALA A 147 -6.03 -16.25 10.08
N LEU A 148 -7.35 -16.38 10.29
CA LEU A 148 -8.06 -17.66 10.24
C LEU A 148 -8.18 -18.22 8.81
N GLU A 149 -8.39 -17.37 7.81
CA GLU A 149 -8.39 -17.79 6.39
C GLU A 149 -7.05 -18.41 5.97
N ALA A 150 -5.94 -17.91 6.54
CA ALA A 150 -4.61 -18.45 6.27
C ALA A 150 -4.38 -19.85 6.86
N LEU A 151 -5.21 -20.30 7.79
CA LEU A 151 -5.15 -21.63 8.41
C LEU A 151 -5.86 -22.67 7.53
N LYS A 152 -5.17 -23.10 6.47
CA LYS A 152 -5.70 -24.14 5.58
C LYS A 152 -5.81 -25.47 6.32
N GLY A 153 -7.03 -26.06 6.37
CA GLY A 153 -7.26 -27.42 6.84
C GLY A 153 -7.30 -27.63 8.38
N ARG A 154 -7.25 -26.59 9.18
CA ARG A 154 -7.54 -26.67 10.62
C ARG A 154 -9.02 -26.37 10.87
N ASP A 155 -9.60 -27.11 11.81
CA ASP A 155 -10.94 -26.81 12.33
C ASP A 155 -10.85 -25.46 13.09
N ARG A 156 -11.47 -24.44 12.51
CA ARG A 156 -11.44 -23.08 13.03
C ARG A 156 -12.28 -22.96 14.30
N ASP A 157 -13.31 -23.77 14.41
CA ASP A 157 -14.27 -23.75 15.53
C ASP A 157 -13.69 -24.38 16.80
N SER A 158 -12.58 -25.13 16.66
CA SER A 158 -11.87 -25.74 17.80
C SER A 158 -10.79 -24.86 18.44
N LEU A 159 -10.52 -23.66 17.88
CA LEU A 159 -9.48 -22.78 18.40
C LEU A 159 -9.92 -22.03 19.65
N ASP A 160 -9.04 -22.00 20.66
CA ASP A 160 -9.22 -21.16 21.83
C ASP A 160 -9.13 -19.66 21.46
N PRO A 161 -9.93 -18.79 22.09
CA PRO A 161 -9.87 -17.34 21.84
C PRO A 161 -8.47 -16.72 21.98
N MET A 162 -7.64 -17.24 22.90
CA MET A 162 -6.27 -16.78 23.09
C MET A 162 -5.34 -17.20 21.94
N GLU A 163 -5.58 -18.37 21.36
CA GLU A 163 -4.87 -18.83 20.16
C GLU A 163 -5.23 -17.94 18.96
N ILE A 164 -6.52 -17.63 18.77
CA ILE A 164 -6.98 -16.71 17.72
C ILE A 164 -6.30 -15.34 17.87
N ARG A 165 -6.30 -14.77 19.06
CA ARG A 165 -5.64 -13.49 19.36
C ARG A 165 -4.14 -13.53 19.03
N THR A 166 -3.47 -14.61 19.37
CA THR A 166 -2.03 -14.80 19.10
C THR A 166 -1.76 -14.90 17.60
N LEU A 167 -2.58 -15.63 16.87
CA LEU A 167 -2.50 -15.77 15.43
C LEU A 167 -2.76 -14.42 14.71
N ALA A 168 -3.79 -13.70 15.14
CA ALA A 168 -4.12 -12.39 14.60
C ALA A 168 -2.98 -11.38 14.81
N ARG A 169 -2.41 -11.34 16.03
CA ARG A 169 -1.23 -10.50 16.34
C ARG A 169 -0.06 -10.82 15.42
N LYS A 170 0.27 -12.10 15.26
CA LYS A 170 1.38 -12.53 14.40
C LYS A 170 1.13 -12.18 12.93
N PHE A 171 -0.10 -12.34 12.47
CA PHE A 171 -0.49 -11.97 11.10
C PHE A 171 -0.35 -10.46 10.89
N GLY A 172 -0.90 -9.65 11.79
CA GLY A 172 -0.84 -8.19 11.72
C GLY A 172 0.60 -7.66 11.70
N LEU A 173 1.46 -8.13 12.61
CA LEU A 173 2.88 -7.72 12.63
C LEU A 173 3.61 -8.08 11.34
N LYS A 174 3.33 -9.25 10.76
CA LYS A 174 3.89 -9.62 9.45
C LYS A 174 3.40 -8.69 8.32
N ALA A 175 2.14 -8.28 8.38
CA ALA A 175 1.58 -7.32 7.42
C ALA A 175 2.23 -5.93 7.58
N VAL A 176 2.46 -5.47 8.81
CA VAL A 176 3.20 -4.24 9.11
C VAL A 176 4.58 -4.25 8.45
N ASP A 177 5.36 -5.31 8.63
CA ASP A 177 6.70 -5.42 8.06
C ASP A 177 6.67 -5.34 6.52
N LYS A 178 5.70 -6.02 5.91
CA LYS A 178 5.51 -5.99 4.45
C LYS A 178 5.13 -4.61 3.95
N GLN A 179 4.15 -3.97 4.60
CA GLN A 179 3.69 -2.64 4.25
C GLN A 179 4.77 -1.57 4.50
N LYS A 180 5.50 -1.64 5.61
CA LYS A 180 6.64 -0.76 5.93
C LYS A 180 7.68 -0.77 4.80
N LYS A 181 8.05 -1.96 4.31
CA LYS A 181 8.97 -2.09 3.16
C LYS A 181 8.43 -1.38 1.93
N GLY A 182 7.16 -1.60 1.57
CA GLY A 182 6.55 -0.97 0.42
C GLY A 182 6.47 0.56 0.55
N PHE A 183 6.11 1.10 1.71
CA PHE A 183 6.11 2.54 1.93
C PHE A 183 7.51 3.16 1.81
N ARG A 184 8.52 2.48 2.31
CA ARG A 184 9.92 2.91 2.14
C ARG A 184 10.38 2.82 0.69
N GLU A 185 9.92 1.82 -0.07
CA GLU A 185 10.18 1.72 -1.51
C GLU A 185 9.54 2.87 -2.29
N TRP A 186 8.41 3.40 -1.85
CA TRP A 186 7.80 4.60 -2.41
C TRP A 186 8.49 5.90 -2.00
N GLY A 187 9.52 5.83 -1.19
CA GLY A 187 10.30 7.00 -0.75
C GLY A 187 9.60 7.89 0.26
N ILE A 188 8.66 7.35 1.02
CA ILE A 188 7.94 8.09 2.07
C ILE A 188 8.89 8.41 3.23
N MET A 189 9.00 9.69 3.57
CA MET A 189 9.81 10.20 4.67
C MET A 189 9.06 10.06 6.00
N GLY A 190 9.71 9.55 7.04
CA GLY A 190 9.10 9.41 8.37
C GLY A 190 9.99 8.67 9.35
N ASP A 191 9.54 8.60 10.61
CA ASP A 191 10.20 7.78 11.63
C ASP A 191 9.77 6.32 11.51
N TRP A 192 10.50 5.58 10.69
CA TRP A 192 10.22 4.18 10.45
C TRP A 192 10.76 3.24 11.54
N GLU A 193 11.61 3.74 12.43
CA GLU A 193 12.20 2.93 13.49
C GLU A 193 11.31 2.90 14.75
N ASP A 194 10.53 3.97 14.96
CA ASP A 194 9.58 4.06 16.07
C ASP A 194 8.14 4.36 15.58
N PRO A 195 7.52 3.43 14.83
CA PRO A 195 6.14 3.57 14.42
C PRO A 195 5.19 3.31 15.59
N TYR A 196 4.04 3.99 15.63
CA TYR A 196 3.02 3.62 16.60
C TYR A 196 2.14 2.47 16.10
N LEU A 197 1.86 1.53 16.97
CA LEU A 197 1.00 0.37 16.69
C LEU A 197 -0.14 0.35 17.70
N THR A 198 -1.39 0.25 17.23
CA THR A 198 -2.55 0.28 18.13
C THR A 198 -2.61 -0.92 19.08
N LEU A 199 -1.85 -1.98 18.79
CA LEU A 199 -1.69 -3.16 19.65
C LEU A 199 -0.65 -3.01 20.78
N HIS A 200 0.04 -1.87 20.85
CA HIS A 200 0.97 -1.63 21.95
C HIS A 200 0.21 -1.39 23.26
N PRO A 201 0.63 -1.99 24.38
CA PRO A 201 -0.06 -1.84 25.66
C PRO A 201 -0.25 -0.38 26.11
N GLU A 202 0.73 0.47 25.85
CA GLU A 202 0.65 1.90 26.15
C GLU A 202 -0.45 2.59 25.34
N TYR A 203 -0.61 2.22 24.05
CA TYR A 203 -1.66 2.76 23.21
C TYR A 203 -3.04 2.34 23.73
N GLU A 204 -3.21 1.04 24.06
CA GLU A 204 -4.45 0.51 24.62
C GLU A 204 -4.79 1.19 25.97
N ALA A 205 -3.79 1.36 26.84
CA ALA A 205 -3.96 2.02 28.14
C ALA A 205 -4.42 3.48 27.99
N ASN A 206 -3.78 4.24 27.09
CA ASN A 206 -4.15 5.63 26.81
C ASN A 206 -5.57 5.74 26.24
N GLN A 207 -5.97 4.82 25.36
CA GLN A 207 -7.31 4.77 24.81
C GLN A 207 -8.37 4.51 25.92
N LEU A 208 -8.10 3.59 26.82
CA LEU A 208 -8.98 3.29 27.96
C LEU A 208 -9.08 4.47 28.94
N GLU A 209 -8.00 5.21 29.18
CA GLU A 209 -8.03 6.40 30.04
C GLU A 209 -8.89 7.53 29.43
N ILE A 210 -8.80 7.74 28.12
CA ILE A 210 -9.67 8.66 27.41
C ILE A 210 -11.14 8.22 27.52
N PHE A 211 -11.41 6.93 27.27
CA PHE A 211 -12.76 6.36 27.40
C PHE A 211 -13.33 6.57 28.81
N LYS A 212 -12.56 6.29 29.84
CA LYS A 212 -12.92 6.51 31.25
C LYS A 212 -13.25 7.99 31.50
N SER A 213 -12.43 8.91 31.00
CA SER A 213 -12.70 10.36 31.10
C SER A 213 -14.01 10.77 30.44
N MET A 214 -14.30 10.24 29.26
CA MET A 214 -15.55 10.52 28.55
C MET A 214 -16.77 9.95 29.28
N LEU A 215 -16.65 8.76 29.86
CA LEU A 215 -17.68 8.14 30.67
C LEU A 215 -17.96 8.98 31.94
N ALA A 216 -16.92 9.42 32.63
CA ALA A 216 -17.03 10.25 33.83
C ALA A 216 -17.70 11.60 33.55
N LYS A 217 -17.54 12.14 32.34
CA LYS A 217 -18.20 13.39 31.88
C LYS A 217 -19.62 13.17 31.36
N GLY A 218 -20.13 11.94 31.35
CA GLY A 218 -21.47 11.61 30.87
C GLY A 218 -21.63 11.63 29.36
N TYR A 219 -20.55 11.72 28.56
CA TYR A 219 -20.61 11.65 27.11
C TYR A 219 -20.89 10.23 26.58
N ILE A 220 -20.51 9.23 27.35
CA ILE A 220 -20.75 7.83 27.03
C ILE A 220 -21.72 7.26 28.06
N TYR A 221 -22.80 6.65 27.57
CA TYR A 221 -23.82 6.01 28.40
C TYR A 221 -24.39 4.78 27.68
N ARG A 222 -25.00 3.88 28.42
CA ARG A 222 -25.64 2.68 27.88
C ARG A 222 -27.13 2.89 27.76
N GLN A 223 -27.69 2.69 26.57
CA GLN A 223 -29.11 2.80 26.29
C GLN A 223 -29.54 1.83 25.20
N ASN A 224 -30.78 1.31 25.30
CA ASN A 224 -31.40 0.55 24.23
C ASN A 224 -31.88 1.51 23.14
N LYS A 225 -31.51 1.24 21.88
CA LYS A 225 -31.87 2.01 20.71
C LYS A 225 -32.10 1.10 19.52
N PRO A 226 -33.17 1.30 18.71
CA PRO A 226 -33.30 0.59 17.44
C PRO A 226 -32.09 0.85 16.52
N VAL A 227 -31.58 -0.20 15.90
CA VAL A 227 -30.46 -0.11 14.93
C VAL A 227 -30.82 -0.87 13.67
N TYR A 228 -30.37 -0.37 12.53
CA TYR A 228 -30.40 -1.12 11.27
C TYR A 228 -29.21 -2.09 11.27
N TRP A 229 -29.50 -3.38 11.14
CA TRP A 229 -28.52 -4.41 11.13
C TRP A 229 -28.92 -5.58 10.24
N SER A 230 -27.97 -6.22 9.57
CA SER A 230 -28.16 -7.44 8.80
C SER A 230 -27.07 -8.45 9.18
N PRO A 231 -27.39 -9.73 9.29
CA PRO A 231 -26.40 -10.79 9.53
C PRO A 231 -25.61 -11.18 8.28
N SER A 232 -25.92 -10.61 7.10
CA SER A 232 -25.30 -10.91 5.82
C SER A 232 -24.01 -10.15 5.59
#